data_b2af45bd933379f1da92e9cb52470d1b
#
_entry.id   b2af45bd933379f1da92e9cb52470d1b
#
_cell.length_a   1.000
_cell.length_b   1.000
_cell.length_c   1.000
_cell.angle_alpha   90.00
_cell.angle_beta   90.00
_cell.angle_gamma   90.00
#
_symmetry.space_group_name_H-M   'P 1'
#
loop_
_entity.id
_entity.type
_entity.pdbx_description
1 polymer ?
#
loop_
_entity_poly.entity_id
_entity_poly.type
_entity_poly.pdbx_seq_one_letter_code
_entity_poly.pdbx_strand_id
1 'polypeptide(L)'
;KNQKLKNMKYSTALLILFCLPILGNPQHVFLIEDEVMDDDTKVIALITRTTDDFDEAMDNLKDFVKDKHDLKLKKEDNNTYMIEEVNLPHLSTKRGDLKTYLIQTDSTKILAFSFRLGYDISINSEDYPEEMNEFKKLVLEYMEYNYHEHYMAKIDEKSKLLDKSVKELRQNEDKIGSLQKKVSSLDNKYQKESDESKKTKIASDKNSLENEIETLTNQLPAMRESVSEQEEVISELKEEMNNY
;
A
#
# COMPACT_ATOMS: atom_id res chain seq x y z
N LYS A 1 1.33 -36.03 10.10
CA LYS A 1 2.52 -35.62 10.90
C LYS A 1 2.19 -34.27 11.46
N ASN A 2 1.81 -34.21 12.75
CA ASN A 2 1.43 -32.98 13.45
C ASN A 2 2.70 -32.19 13.74
N GLN A 3 2.88 -31.04 13.10
CA GLN A 3 3.83 -30.03 13.55
C GLN A 3 3.25 -29.43 14.85
N LYS A 4 3.92 -29.74 15.97
CA LYS A 4 3.71 -29.07 17.23
C LYS A 4 4.05 -27.61 17.06
N LEU A 5 3.06 -26.74 17.10
CA LEU A 5 3.25 -25.32 17.38
C LEU A 5 3.96 -25.23 18.74
N LYS A 6 5.25 -24.89 18.74
CA LYS A 6 6.01 -24.55 19.94
C LYS A 6 5.35 -23.29 20.51
N ASN A 7 4.74 -23.41 21.67
CA ASN A 7 4.20 -22.30 22.45
C ASN A 7 5.33 -21.32 22.76
N MET A 8 5.43 -20.26 21.98
CA MET A 8 6.27 -19.11 22.32
C MET A 8 5.64 -18.45 23.56
N LYS A 9 6.37 -18.46 24.66
CA LYS A 9 6.01 -17.70 25.87
C LYS A 9 6.40 -16.24 25.58
N TYR A 10 5.43 -15.45 25.16
CA TYR A 10 5.61 -14.00 25.05
C TYR A 10 5.73 -13.39 26.46
N SER A 11 6.65 -12.41 26.61
CA SER A 11 6.77 -11.63 27.85
C SER A 11 5.43 -10.96 28.20
N THR A 12 5.18 -10.80 29.49
CA THR A 12 3.95 -10.17 30.03
C THR A 12 3.77 -8.73 29.52
N ALA A 13 4.85 -8.07 29.12
CA ALA A 13 4.84 -6.74 28.53
C ALA A 13 4.15 -6.71 27.16
N LEU A 14 4.32 -7.75 26.34
CA LEU A 14 3.64 -7.89 25.06
C LEU A 14 2.12 -7.95 25.24
N LEU A 15 1.63 -8.51 26.35
CA LEU A 15 0.20 -8.64 26.65
C LEU A 15 -0.48 -7.29 26.97
N ILE A 16 0.26 -6.34 27.55
CA ILE A 16 -0.27 -5.00 27.90
C ILE A 16 -0.50 -4.15 26.64
N LEU A 17 0.30 -4.39 25.58
CA LEU A 17 0.15 -3.70 24.29
C LEU A 17 -1.17 -4.03 23.60
N PHE A 18 -1.78 -5.19 23.90
CA PHE A 18 -3.03 -5.64 23.29
C PHE A 18 -4.29 -4.95 23.84
N CYS A 19 -4.20 -4.31 25.03
CA CYS A 19 -5.37 -3.76 25.73
C CYS A 19 -5.61 -2.26 25.55
N LEU A 20 -4.74 -1.53 24.84
CA LEU A 20 -5.01 -0.12 24.54
C LEU A 20 -5.92 0.00 23.33
N PRO A 21 -7.16 0.49 23.49
CA PRO A 21 -8.00 0.81 22.34
C PRO A 21 -7.30 1.92 21.56
N ILE A 22 -7.03 1.69 20.28
CA ILE A 22 -6.58 2.71 19.34
C ILE A 22 -7.76 3.66 19.12
N LEU A 23 -7.95 4.62 20.01
CA LEU A 23 -8.83 5.75 19.79
C LEU A 23 -8.08 6.75 18.88
N GLY A 24 -8.35 6.64 17.62
CA GLY A 24 -8.40 7.74 16.68
C GLY A 24 -7.17 8.66 16.58
N ASN A 25 -5.98 8.13 16.29
CA ASN A 25 -4.98 8.82 15.46
C ASN A 25 -3.94 7.80 14.99
N PRO A 26 -3.85 7.47 13.71
CA PRO A 26 -2.89 6.49 13.20
C PRO A 26 -1.43 6.99 13.20
N GLN A 27 -1.16 8.17 13.71
CA GLN A 27 0.06 8.95 13.48
C GLN A 27 1.21 8.70 14.46
N HIS A 28 1.13 7.76 15.38
CA HIS A 28 2.27 7.46 16.24
C HIS A 28 2.83 6.08 15.93
N VAL A 29 3.98 6.07 15.24
CA VAL A 29 4.83 4.87 15.18
C VAL A 29 5.14 4.45 16.61
N PHE A 30 4.56 3.33 16.99
CA PHE A 30 4.75 2.79 18.33
C PHE A 30 6.02 1.92 18.29
N LEU A 31 7.09 2.43 18.85
CA LEU A 31 8.37 1.72 18.93
C LEU A 31 8.68 1.38 20.38
N ILE A 32 8.73 0.08 20.69
CA ILE A 32 8.99 -0.43 22.03
C ILE A 32 10.25 -1.26 22.00
N GLU A 33 11.07 -1.12 23.05
CA GLU A 33 12.21 -2.01 23.31
C GLU A 33 11.73 -3.18 24.16
N ASP A 34 11.86 -4.42 23.64
CA ASP A 34 11.48 -5.65 24.35
C ASP A 34 12.32 -6.83 23.85
N GLU A 35 12.19 -7.98 24.53
CA GLU A 35 12.87 -9.22 24.18
C GLU A 35 12.13 -9.98 23.08
N VAL A 36 12.87 -10.44 22.08
CA VAL A 36 12.39 -11.42 21.08
C VAL A 36 13.26 -12.68 21.15
N MET A 37 12.73 -13.79 20.67
CA MET A 37 13.48 -15.03 20.56
C MET A 37 14.16 -15.11 19.20
N ASP A 38 15.47 -15.24 19.20
CA ASP A 38 16.29 -15.57 18.04
C ASP A 38 16.83 -16.98 18.25
N ASP A 39 16.23 -17.96 17.61
CA ASP A 39 16.36 -19.38 17.92
C ASP A 39 16.07 -19.68 19.41
N ASP A 40 17.08 -20.08 20.16
CA ASP A 40 16.98 -20.39 21.59
C ASP A 40 17.54 -19.23 22.48
N THR A 41 17.92 -18.10 21.88
CA THR A 41 18.52 -16.95 22.57
C THR A 41 17.54 -15.78 22.62
N LYS A 42 17.45 -15.11 23.78
CA LYS A 42 16.73 -13.86 23.92
C LYS A 42 17.60 -12.71 23.43
N VAL A 43 17.04 -11.87 22.58
CA VAL A 43 17.72 -10.67 22.09
C VAL A 43 16.82 -9.46 22.31
N ILE A 44 17.43 -8.31 22.60
CA ILE A 44 16.71 -7.06 22.68
C ILE A 44 16.43 -6.56 21.27
N ALA A 45 15.20 -6.14 21.04
CA ALA A 45 14.74 -5.62 19.75
C ALA A 45 13.82 -4.40 19.92
N LEU A 46 13.80 -3.55 18.92
CA LEU A 46 12.80 -2.52 18.75
C LEU A 46 11.59 -3.12 18.02
N ILE A 47 10.44 -3.08 18.65
CA ILE A 47 9.22 -3.72 18.21
C ILE A 47 8.23 -2.66 17.74
N THR A 48 7.69 -2.85 16.55
CA THR A 48 6.60 -2.03 16.00
C THR A 48 5.51 -2.90 15.37
N ARG A 49 4.33 -2.33 15.20
CA ARG A 49 3.24 -2.96 14.44
C ARG A 49 3.31 -2.52 12.99
N THR A 50 2.88 -3.40 12.10
CA THR A 50 2.62 -3.04 10.71
C THR A 50 1.22 -3.49 10.31
N THR A 51 0.56 -2.71 9.45
CA THR A 51 -0.69 -3.07 8.78
C THR A 51 -0.43 -3.71 7.43
N ASP A 52 0.79 -3.55 6.90
CA ASP A 52 1.19 -4.02 5.60
C ASP A 52 1.36 -5.54 5.58
N ASP A 53 1.35 -6.12 4.40
CA ASP A 53 1.81 -7.49 4.25
C ASP A 53 3.32 -7.57 4.55
N PHE A 54 3.75 -8.69 5.14
CA PHE A 54 5.16 -8.86 5.46
C PHE A 54 6.05 -8.83 4.21
N ASP A 55 5.56 -9.34 3.09
CA ASP A 55 6.32 -9.30 1.83
C ASP A 55 6.51 -7.86 1.36
N GLU A 56 5.46 -7.03 1.42
CA GLU A 56 5.53 -5.60 1.09
C GLU A 56 6.48 -4.85 2.03
N ALA A 57 6.30 -5.01 3.35
CA ALA A 57 7.17 -4.38 4.34
C ALA A 57 8.65 -4.79 4.17
N MET A 58 8.91 -6.06 3.81
CA MET A 58 10.29 -6.52 3.60
C MET A 58 10.88 -6.07 2.26
N ASP A 59 10.08 -5.93 1.22
CA ASP A 59 10.55 -5.35 -0.04
C ASP A 59 10.87 -3.86 0.16
N ASN A 60 10.03 -3.11 0.85
CA ASN A 60 10.32 -1.73 1.24
C ASN A 60 11.57 -1.61 2.12
N LEU A 61 11.79 -2.55 3.07
CA LEU A 61 13.01 -2.57 3.88
C LEU A 61 14.27 -2.85 3.04
N LYS A 62 14.20 -3.77 2.08
CA LYS A 62 15.31 -4.03 1.15
C LYS A 62 15.69 -2.78 0.35
N ASP A 63 14.67 -2.10 -0.18
CA ASP A 63 14.88 -0.88 -0.98
C ASP A 63 15.41 0.25 -0.08
N PHE A 64 14.85 0.46 1.09
CA PHE A 64 15.33 1.44 2.06
C PHE A 64 16.81 1.25 2.41
N VAL A 65 17.21 0.05 2.85
CA VAL A 65 18.60 -0.19 3.25
C VAL A 65 19.57 -0.14 2.08
N LYS A 66 19.13 -0.49 0.88
CA LYS A 66 19.92 -0.39 -0.34
C LYS A 66 20.11 1.07 -0.76
N ASP A 67 19.02 1.84 -0.83
CA ASP A 67 19.04 3.18 -1.40
C ASP A 67 19.64 4.22 -0.44
N LYS A 68 19.41 4.06 0.87
CA LYS A 68 19.92 4.99 1.88
C LYS A 68 21.30 4.62 2.40
N HIS A 69 21.64 3.34 2.44
CA HIS A 69 22.83 2.85 3.13
C HIS A 69 23.76 1.98 2.26
N ASP A 70 23.38 1.69 0.99
CA ASP A 70 24.08 0.77 0.09
C ASP A 70 24.29 -0.62 0.71
N LEU A 71 23.29 -1.10 1.46
CA LEU A 71 23.30 -2.37 2.16
C LEU A 71 22.42 -3.40 1.47
N LYS A 72 22.71 -4.68 1.71
CA LYS A 72 21.95 -5.79 1.13
C LYS A 72 21.30 -6.64 2.20
N LEU A 73 19.98 -6.54 2.33
CA LEU A 73 19.18 -7.40 3.19
C LEU A 73 19.09 -8.81 2.60
N LYS A 74 19.41 -9.83 3.40
CA LYS A 74 19.30 -11.25 3.06
C LYS A 74 18.22 -11.91 3.89
N LYS A 75 17.46 -12.80 3.27
CA LYS A 75 16.54 -13.66 4.00
C LYS A 75 17.32 -14.80 4.64
N GLU A 76 17.24 -14.97 5.95
CA GLU A 76 17.89 -16.02 6.72
C GLU A 76 16.99 -17.26 6.81
N ASP A 77 15.72 -17.04 7.17
CA ASP A 77 14.69 -18.05 7.20
C ASP A 77 13.31 -17.49 6.76
N ASN A 78 12.22 -18.17 7.10
CA ASN A 78 10.87 -17.73 6.68
C ASN A 78 10.44 -16.41 7.33
N ASN A 79 10.95 -16.10 8.51
CA ASN A 79 10.51 -14.98 9.34
C ASN A 79 11.65 -14.04 9.74
N THR A 80 12.87 -14.29 9.29
CA THR A 80 14.06 -13.54 9.69
C THR A 80 14.83 -13.05 8.48
N TYR A 81 15.22 -11.79 8.53
CA TYR A 81 16.07 -11.14 7.55
C TYR A 81 17.27 -10.53 8.25
N MET A 82 18.43 -10.51 7.58
CA MET A 82 19.68 -10.06 8.18
C MET A 82 20.57 -9.29 7.21
N ILE A 83 21.30 -8.34 7.76
CA ILE A 83 22.48 -7.72 7.15
C ILE A 83 23.65 -7.99 8.08
N GLU A 84 24.59 -8.78 7.58
CA GLU A 84 25.78 -9.19 8.34
C GLU A 84 26.88 -8.12 8.27
N GLU A 85 27.64 -7.98 9.36
CA GLU A 85 28.83 -7.12 9.47
C GLU A 85 28.63 -5.69 8.96
N VAL A 86 27.42 -5.16 9.18
CA VAL A 86 27.08 -3.82 8.72
C VAL A 86 27.91 -2.76 9.45
N ASN A 87 28.42 -1.82 8.69
CA ASN A 87 29.08 -0.64 9.23
C ASN A 87 28.15 0.56 9.11
N LEU A 88 27.52 0.95 10.21
CA LEU A 88 26.69 2.16 10.33
C LEU A 88 27.39 3.11 11.30
N PRO A 89 28.29 4.00 10.81
CA PRO A 89 29.11 4.87 11.68
C PRO A 89 28.30 5.78 12.60
N HIS A 90 27.06 6.13 12.20
CA HIS A 90 26.16 6.93 13.01
C HIS A 90 25.58 6.12 14.19
N LEU A 91 25.41 4.80 13.99
CA LEU A 91 24.85 3.92 14.99
C LEU A 91 25.95 3.40 15.95
N SER A 92 27.05 2.90 15.40
CA SER A 92 28.16 2.38 16.19
C SER A 92 29.47 2.48 15.42
N THR A 93 30.57 2.69 16.16
CA THR A 93 31.94 2.58 15.62
C THR A 93 32.36 1.15 15.34
N LYS A 94 31.62 0.16 15.86
CA LYS A 94 31.83 -1.26 15.64
C LYS A 94 30.88 -1.76 14.54
N ARG A 95 31.33 -2.75 13.80
CA ARG A 95 30.43 -3.50 12.91
C ARG A 95 29.49 -4.35 13.73
N GLY A 96 28.29 -4.56 13.22
CA GLY A 96 27.28 -5.39 13.85
C GLY A 96 26.37 -6.06 12.84
N ASP A 97 25.46 -6.88 13.31
CA ASP A 97 24.45 -7.53 12.51
C ASP A 97 23.10 -6.88 12.77
N LEU A 98 22.45 -6.42 11.70
CA LEU A 98 21.08 -5.93 11.76
C LEU A 98 20.14 -7.09 11.40
N LYS A 99 19.29 -7.50 12.34
CA LYS A 99 18.27 -8.52 12.12
C LYS A 99 16.87 -7.94 12.20
N THR A 100 15.98 -8.45 11.37
CA THR A 100 14.54 -8.11 11.36
C THR A 100 13.75 -9.39 11.48
N TYR A 101 12.82 -9.42 12.42
CA TYR A 101 11.95 -10.56 12.69
C TYR A 101 10.51 -10.23 12.35
N LEU A 102 9.85 -11.15 11.64
CA LEU A 102 8.44 -11.09 11.29
C LEU A 102 7.66 -11.94 12.29
N ILE A 103 6.83 -11.31 13.11
CA ILE A 103 6.08 -11.99 14.16
C ILE A 103 4.59 -11.84 13.85
N GLN A 104 3.93 -12.94 13.52
CA GLN A 104 2.50 -13.00 13.28
C GLN A 104 1.78 -13.54 14.51
N THR A 105 0.85 -12.77 15.03
CA THR A 105 -0.13 -13.22 16.02
C THR A 105 -1.49 -13.36 15.36
N ASP A 106 -2.51 -13.88 16.09
CA ASP A 106 -3.87 -14.06 15.54
C ASP A 106 -4.51 -12.76 15.01
N SER A 107 -4.08 -11.61 15.53
CA SER A 107 -4.69 -10.31 15.22
C SER A 107 -3.71 -9.21 14.83
N THR A 108 -2.39 -9.45 14.87
CA THR A 108 -1.40 -8.38 14.71
C THR A 108 -0.17 -8.88 13.98
N LYS A 109 0.30 -8.08 13.03
CA LYS A 109 1.60 -8.24 12.37
C LYS A 109 2.61 -7.32 13.06
N ILE A 110 3.75 -7.86 13.42
CA ILE A 110 4.81 -7.18 14.18
C ILE A 110 6.11 -7.29 13.42
N LEU A 111 6.82 -6.18 13.31
CA LEU A 111 8.22 -6.12 12.90
C LEU A 111 9.06 -5.87 14.15
N ALA A 112 10.11 -6.67 14.34
CA ALA A 112 11.06 -6.47 15.39
C ALA A 112 12.46 -6.35 14.80
N PHE A 113 13.23 -5.36 15.25
CA PHE A 113 14.55 -5.01 14.73
C PHE A 113 15.55 -5.14 15.84
N SER A 114 16.63 -5.89 15.66
CA SER A 114 17.75 -5.96 16.60
C SER A 114 19.05 -5.57 15.91
N PHE A 115 19.97 -4.98 16.67
CA PHE A 115 21.33 -4.74 16.23
C PHE A 115 22.30 -5.38 17.22
N ARG A 116 23.15 -6.26 16.71
CA ARG A 116 24.15 -6.98 17.53
C ARG A 116 25.55 -6.50 17.19
N LEU A 117 26.25 -6.04 18.23
CA LEU A 117 27.70 -5.80 18.17
C LEU A 117 28.37 -7.16 18.41
N GLY A 118 29.10 -7.74 17.56
CA GLY A 118 29.74 -9.05 17.68
C GLY A 118 29.72 -9.74 19.07
N TYR A 119 29.96 -11.04 19.15
CA TYR A 119 29.83 -11.85 20.38
C TYR A 119 28.44 -11.90 21.00
N ASP A 120 27.38 -11.86 20.18
CA ASP A 120 25.97 -11.92 20.61
C ASP A 120 25.50 -10.80 21.55
N ILE A 121 26.21 -9.67 21.58
CA ILE A 121 25.84 -8.50 22.37
C ILE A 121 24.81 -7.70 21.61
N SER A 122 23.53 -7.80 21.99
CA SER A 122 22.49 -6.90 21.48
C SER A 122 22.59 -5.54 22.13
N ILE A 123 22.48 -4.46 21.34
CA ILE A 123 22.36 -3.12 21.93
C ILE A 123 21.03 -2.99 22.65
N ASN A 124 21.04 -2.25 23.75
CA ASN A 124 19.88 -1.97 24.59
C ASN A 124 20.02 -0.56 25.22
N SER A 125 18.93 -0.03 25.75
CA SER A 125 18.93 1.33 26.33
C SER A 125 19.70 1.42 27.66
N GLU A 126 19.98 0.32 28.36
CA GLU A 126 20.69 0.30 29.63
C GLU A 126 22.21 0.36 29.43
N ASP A 127 22.75 -0.51 28.57
CA ASP A 127 24.20 -0.66 28.35
C ASP A 127 24.75 0.20 27.21
N TYR A 128 23.90 0.50 26.19
CA TYR A 128 24.26 1.20 24.95
C TYR A 128 23.24 2.29 24.60
N PRO A 129 23.01 3.29 25.50
CA PRO A 129 21.92 4.26 25.32
C PRO A 129 22.08 5.16 24.07
N GLU A 130 23.32 5.49 23.71
CA GLU A 130 23.60 6.34 22.54
C GLU A 130 23.34 5.56 21.25
N GLU A 131 23.89 4.36 21.14
CA GLU A 131 23.68 3.45 19.99
C GLU A 131 22.20 3.07 19.83
N MET A 132 21.52 2.79 20.94
CA MET A 132 20.09 2.48 20.91
C MET A 132 19.26 3.68 20.44
N ASN A 133 19.62 4.90 20.80
CA ASN A 133 18.95 6.10 20.34
C ASN A 133 19.14 6.31 18.82
N GLU A 134 20.34 6.10 18.30
CA GLU A 134 20.59 6.16 16.85
C GLU A 134 19.89 5.01 16.11
N PHE A 135 19.82 3.82 16.71
CA PHE A 135 19.08 2.69 16.16
C PHE A 135 17.57 2.98 16.09
N LYS A 136 17.01 3.60 17.13
CA LYS A 136 15.62 4.08 17.11
C LYS A 136 15.36 5.03 15.95
N LYS A 137 16.26 5.96 15.68
CA LYS A 137 16.14 6.88 14.53
C LYS A 137 16.12 6.11 13.20
N LEU A 138 17.05 5.17 13.00
CA LEU A 138 17.12 4.35 11.80
C LEU A 138 15.81 3.58 11.57
N VAL A 139 15.25 2.96 12.62
CA VAL A 139 13.99 2.23 12.52
C VAL A 139 12.82 3.18 12.22
N LEU A 140 12.80 4.36 12.83
CA LEU A 140 11.77 5.39 12.54
C LEU A 140 11.87 5.89 11.10
N GLU A 141 13.05 6.14 10.57
CA GLU A 141 13.26 6.52 9.16
C GLU A 141 12.77 5.43 8.20
N TYR A 142 13.01 4.17 8.53
CA TYR A 142 12.45 3.06 7.76
C TYR A 142 10.91 3.04 7.84
N MET A 143 10.33 3.22 9.02
CA MET A 143 8.87 3.21 9.17
C MET A 143 8.20 4.34 8.39
N GLU A 144 8.81 5.53 8.39
CA GLU A 144 8.37 6.66 7.57
C GLU A 144 8.46 6.32 6.08
N TYR A 145 9.58 5.75 5.64
CA TYR A 145 9.77 5.30 4.26
C TYR A 145 8.72 4.26 3.86
N ASN A 146 8.53 3.22 4.69
CA ASN A 146 7.56 2.15 4.43
C ASN A 146 6.13 2.68 4.34
N TYR A 147 5.75 3.60 5.21
CA TYR A 147 4.45 4.26 5.17
C TYR A 147 4.26 5.03 3.87
N HIS A 148 5.25 5.82 3.49
CA HIS A 148 5.20 6.60 2.24
C HIS A 148 5.04 5.69 1.01
N GLU A 149 5.84 4.64 0.89
CA GLU A 149 5.78 3.69 -0.23
C GLU A 149 4.42 2.98 -0.31
N HIS A 150 3.86 2.58 0.84
CA HIS A 150 2.53 1.98 0.92
C HIS A 150 1.43 2.91 0.35
N TYR A 151 1.44 4.18 0.73
CA TYR A 151 0.48 5.15 0.19
C TYR A 151 0.73 5.45 -1.29
N MET A 152 1.97 5.56 -1.71
CA MET A 152 2.32 5.75 -3.11
C MET A 152 1.83 4.60 -3.99
N ALA A 153 1.98 3.36 -3.55
CA ALA A 153 1.46 2.19 -4.25
C ALA A 153 -0.07 2.21 -4.37
N LYS A 154 -0.78 2.56 -3.29
CA LYS A 154 -2.25 2.71 -3.31
C LYS A 154 -2.71 3.82 -4.24
N ILE A 155 -2.05 4.98 -4.19
CA ILE A 155 -2.36 6.13 -5.06
C ILE A 155 -2.15 5.75 -6.53
N ASP A 156 -1.06 5.04 -6.86
CA ASP A 156 -0.78 4.59 -8.23
C ASP A 156 -1.85 3.60 -8.72
N GLU A 157 -2.23 2.62 -7.90
CA GLU A 157 -3.33 1.68 -8.21
C GLU A 157 -4.65 2.42 -8.51
N LYS A 158 -5.06 3.34 -7.61
CA LYS A 158 -6.31 4.09 -7.77
C LYS A 158 -6.26 5.05 -8.96
N SER A 159 -5.10 5.67 -9.21
CA SER A 159 -4.90 6.53 -10.38
C SER A 159 -5.06 5.78 -11.70
N LYS A 160 -4.54 4.56 -11.80
CA LYS A 160 -4.74 3.70 -12.98
C LYS A 160 -6.21 3.35 -13.21
N LEU A 161 -6.97 3.11 -12.13
CA LEU A 161 -8.42 2.87 -12.22
C LEU A 161 -9.16 4.13 -12.67
N LEU A 162 -8.82 5.29 -12.12
CA LEU A 162 -9.37 6.58 -12.51
C LEU A 162 -9.12 6.85 -13.99
N ASP A 163 -7.90 6.69 -14.48
CA ASP A 163 -7.56 6.88 -15.90
C ASP A 163 -8.41 6.01 -16.83
N LYS A 164 -8.67 4.77 -16.42
CA LYS A 164 -9.55 3.86 -17.15
C LYS A 164 -10.99 4.38 -17.17
N SER A 165 -11.53 4.78 -16.03
CA SER A 165 -12.90 5.31 -15.92
C SER A 165 -13.10 6.60 -16.74
N VAL A 166 -12.14 7.51 -16.68
CA VAL A 166 -12.14 8.75 -17.49
C VAL A 166 -12.08 8.45 -18.97
N LYS A 167 -11.27 7.48 -19.38
CA LYS A 167 -11.20 7.06 -20.79
C LYS A 167 -12.52 6.47 -21.28
N GLU A 168 -13.15 5.62 -20.48
CA GLU A 168 -14.46 5.03 -20.82
C GLU A 168 -15.54 6.10 -20.89
N LEU A 169 -15.58 7.07 -19.99
CA LEU A 169 -16.49 8.20 -20.02
C LEU A 169 -16.34 8.99 -21.32
N ARG A 170 -15.12 9.37 -21.68
CA ARG A 170 -14.84 10.10 -22.94
C ARG A 170 -15.24 9.30 -24.17
N GLN A 171 -14.98 8.00 -24.20
CA GLN A 171 -15.39 7.15 -25.32
C GLN A 171 -16.91 7.12 -25.51
N ASN A 172 -17.67 7.09 -24.42
CA ASN A 172 -19.13 7.14 -24.48
C ASN A 172 -19.63 8.51 -24.92
N GLU A 173 -19.05 9.60 -24.46
CA GLU A 173 -19.39 10.96 -24.92
C GLU A 173 -19.08 11.13 -26.41
N ASP A 174 -17.93 10.68 -26.89
CA ASP A 174 -17.55 10.72 -28.32
C ASP A 174 -18.47 9.84 -29.17
N LYS A 175 -18.87 8.68 -28.66
CA LYS A 175 -19.80 7.78 -29.32
C LYS A 175 -21.18 8.44 -29.48
N ILE A 176 -21.70 9.06 -28.42
CA ILE A 176 -22.96 9.83 -28.47
C ILE A 176 -22.87 10.92 -29.55
N GLY A 177 -21.80 11.71 -29.57
CA GLY A 177 -21.60 12.74 -30.57
C GLY A 177 -21.57 12.20 -32.01
N SER A 178 -20.93 11.04 -32.21
CA SER A 178 -20.89 10.34 -33.49
C SER A 178 -22.29 9.86 -33.92
N LEU A 179 -23.05 9.25 -33.00
CA LEU A 179 -24.40 8.77 -33.27
C LEU A 179 -25.37 9.93 -33.60
N GLN A 180 -25.27 11.04 -32.86
CA GLN A 180 -26.07 12.26 -33.16
C GLN A 180 -25.83 12.81 -34.57
N LYS A 181 -24.57 12.79 -35.03
CA LYS A 181 -24.27 13.17 -36.44
C LYS A 181 -24.90 12.21 -37.43
N LYS A 182 -24.94 10.90 -37.14
CA LYS A 182 -25.59 9.90 -37.99
C LYS A 182 -27.11 10.11 -38.04
N VAL A 183 -27.73 10.36 -36.87
CA VAL A 183 -29.18 10.69 -36.80
C VAL A 183 -29.49 11.91 -37.66
N SER A 184 -28.73 13.01 -37.52
CA SER A 184 -28.91 14.20 -38.36
C SER A 184 -28.77 13.92 -39.87
N SER A 185 -27.86 13.02 -40.26
CA SER A 185 -27.71 12.58 -41.66
C SER A 185 -28.92 11.78 -42.16
N LEU A 186 -29.48 10.91 -41.31
CA LEU A 186 -30.67 10.14 -41.62
C LEU A 186 -31.90 11.05 -41.73
N ASP A 187 -32.04 12.07 -40.88
CA ASP A 187 -33.10 13.08 -41.01
C ASP A 187 -33.05 13.80 -42.36
N ASN A 188 -31.88 14.23 -42.79
CA ASN A 188 -31.70 14.86 -44.08
C ASN A 188 -32.04 13.93 -45.26
N LYS A 189 -31.74 12.62 -45.13
CA LYS A 189 -32.10 11.62 -46.13
C LYS A 189 -33.60 11.36 -46.14
N TYR A 190 -34.22 11.24 -44.97
CA TYR A 190 -35.67 11.04 -44.85
C TYR A 190 -36.48 12.14 -45.53
N GLN A 191 -36.07 13.41 -45.34
CA GLN A 191 -36.73 14.56 -45.96
C GLN A 191 -36.64 14.58 -47.50
N LYS A 192 -35.60 13.99 -48.08
CA LYS A 192 -35.37 13.96 -49.52
C LYS A 192 -35.91 12.71 -50.21
N GLU A 193 -36.27 11.67 -49.45
CA GLU A 193 -36.74 10.42 -50.00
C GLU A 193 -38.21 10.53 -50.35
N SER A 194 -38.59 9.98 -51.54
CA SER A 194 -39.97 9.93 -52.02
C SER A 194 -40.60 8.54 -51.93
N ASP A 195 -39.79 7.51 -51.78
CA ASP A 195 -40.23 6.12 -51.65
C ASP A 195 -40.61 5.79 -50.19
N GLU A 196 -41.88 5.46 -49.97
CA GLU A 196 -42.39 5.20 -48.61
C GLU A 196 -41.75 3.96 -47.93
N SER A 197 -41.37 2.94 -48.70
CA SER A 197 -40.67 1.77 -48.16
C SER A 197 -39.27 2.15 -47.63
N LYS A 198 -38.56 2.99 -48.38
CA LYS A 198 -37.24 3.50 -47.97
C LYS A 198 -37.34 4.45 -46.79
N LYS A 199 -38.35 5.32 -46.74
CA LYS A 199 -38.63 6.19 -45.60
C LYS A 199 -38.84 5.37 -44.32
N THR A 200 -39.64 4.31 -44.39
CA THR A 200 -39.89 3.42 -43.26
C THR A 200 -38.59 2.82 -42.73
N LYS A 201 -37.70 2.38 -43.64
CA LYS A 201 -36.38 1.85 -43.24
C LYS A 201 -35.52 2.92 -42.58
N ILE A 202 -35.43 4.13 -43.17
CA ILE A 202 -34.66 5.22 -42.60
C ILE A 202 -35.19 5.60 -41.21
N ALA A 203 -36.51 5.64 -41.00
CA ALA A 203 -37.12 5.90 -39.70
C ALA A 203 -36.76 4.80 -38.66
N SER A 204 -36.78 3.53 -39.07
CA SER A 204 -36.37 2.41 -38.20
C SER A 204 -34.91 2.51 -37.80
N ASP A 205 -34.01 2.77 -38.77
CA ASP A 205 -32.59 2.94 -38.53
C ASP A 205 -32.30 4.12 -37.55
N LYS A 206 -33.02 5.24 -37.77
CA LYS A 206 -32.95 6.41 -36.90
C LYS A 206 -33.36 6.09 -35.46
N ASN A 207 -34.54 5.47 -35.28
CA ASN A 207 -35.03 5.08 -33.95
C ASN A 207 -34.04 4.17 -33.22
N SER A 208 -33.37 3.25 -33.91
CA SER A 208 -32.34 2.41 -33.32
C SER A 208 -31.17 3.22 -32.79
N LEU A 209 -30.69 4.23 -33.54
CA LEU A 209 -29.60 5.10 -33.10
C LEU A 209 -30.04 6.02 -31.96
N GLU A 210 -31.27 6.52 -31.98
CA GLU A 210 -31.82 7.36 -30.90
C GLU A 210 -31.91 6.57 -29.57
N ASN A 211 -32.36 5.32 -29.63
CA ASN A 211 -32.38 4.42 -28.44
C ASN A 211 -30.97 4.14 -27.91
N GLU A 212 -29.97 3.96 -28.80
CA GLU A 212 -28.58 3.79 -28.37
C GLU A 212 -28.04 5.06 -27.71
N ILE A 213 -28.33 6.23 -28.27
CA ILE A 213 -27.97 7.54 -27.67
C ILE A 213 -28.59 7.70 -26.28
N GLU A 214 -29.90 7.37 -26.16
CA GLU A 214 -30.60 7.45 -24.87
C GLU A 214 -29.93 6.53 -23.82
N THR A 215 -29.66 5.29 -24.21
CA THR A 215 -29.01 4.31 -23.34
C THR A 215 -27.65 4.81 -22.85
N LEU A 216 -26.80 5.29 -23.75
CA LEU A 216 -25.48 5.81 -23.38
C LEU A 216 -25.60 7.10 -22.56
N THR A 217 -26.54 7.99 -22.91
CA THR A 217 -26.75 9.24 -22.16
C THR A 217 -27.19 8.97 -20.73
N ASN A 218 -28.04 7.96 -20.51
CA ASN A 218 -28.50 7.56 -19.17
C ASN A 218 -27.40 6.93 -18.32
N GLN A 219 -26.32 6.43 -18.93
CA GLN A 219 -25.15 5.90 -18.22
C GLN A 219 -24.15 6.99 -17.78
N LEU A 220 -24.08 8.13 -18.47
CA LEU A 220 -23.09 9.17 -18.19
C LEU A 220 -23.12 9.71 -16.75
N PRO A 221 -24.29 9.97 -16.11
CA PRO A 221 -24.31 10.47 -14.74
C PRO A 221 -23.61 9.53 -13.77
N ALA A 222 -23.92 8.23 -13.80
CA ALA A 222 -23.29 7.24 -12.95
C ALA A 222 -21.77 7.10 -13.19
N MET A 223 -21.34 7.22 -14.44
CA MET A 223 -19.92 7.20 -14.79
C MET A 223 -19.19 8.44 -14.26
N ARG A 224 -19.80 9.62 -14.33
CA ARG A 224 -19.22 10.85 -13.79
C ARG A 224 -19.14 10.83 -12.28
N GLU A 225 -20.17 10.30 -11.62
CA GLU A 225 -20.18 10.09 -10.16
C GLU A 225 -19.03 9.17 -9.75
N SER A 226 -18.86 8.02 -10.42
CA SER A 226 -17.77 7.09 -10.15
C SER A 226 -16.37 7.71 -10.37
N VAL A 227 -16.20 8.57 -11.38
CA VAL A 227 -14.95 9.32 -11.60
C VAL A 227 -14.70 10.27 -10.41
N SER A 228 -15.73 11.02 -10.00
CA SER A 228 -15.62 11.97 -8.88
C SER A 228 -15.28 11.28 -7.55
N GLU A 229 -15.91 10.13 -7.26
CA GLU A 229 -15.61 9.31 -6.09
C GLU A 229 -14.16 8.81 -6.09
N GLN A 230 -13.65 8.38 -7.25
CA GLN A 230 -12.26 7.94 -7.36
C GLN A 230 -11.26 9.10 -7.18
N GLU A 231 -11.57 10.29 -7.68
CA GLU A 231 -10.77 11.51 -7.46
C GLU A 231 -10.73 11.88 -5.97
N GLU A 232 -11.85 11.78 -5.27
CA GLU A 232 -11.95 12.04 -3.82
C GLU A 232 -11.09 11.05 -3.03
N VAL A 233 -11.21 9.75 -3.30
CA VAL A 233 -10.38 8.71 -2.64
C VAL A 233 -8.88 8.96 -2.85
N ILE A 234 -8.46 9.35 -4.06
CA ILE A 234 -7.05 9.68 -4.33
C ILE A 234 -6.62 10.91 -3.54
N SER A 235 -7.50 11.91 -3.41
CA SER A 235 -7.22 13.12 -2.63
C SER A 235 -7.06 12.81 -1.14
N GLU A 236 -7.94 11.97 -0.59
CA GLU A 236 -7.86 11.51 0.80
C GLU A 236 -6.56 10.75 1.07
N LEU A 237 -6.18 9.80 0.20
CA LEU A 237 -4.93 9.06 0.33
C LEU A 237 -3.69 9.98 0.31
N LYS A 238 -3.69 11.02 -0.53
CA LYS A 238 -2.62 12.02 -0.56
C LYS A 238 -2.57 12.86 0.71
N GLU A 239 -3.73 13.21 1.25
CA GLU A 239 -3.81 13.94 2.52
C GLU A 239 -3.31 13.07 3.68
N GLU A 240 -3.73 11.82 3.76
CA GLU A 240 -3.25 10.87 4.77
C GLU A 240 -1.73 10.70 4.69
N MET A 241 -1.18 10.52 3.48
CA MET A 241 0.27 10.40 3.27
C MET A 241 1.05 11.63 3.75
N ASN A 242 0.50 12.84 3.56
CA ASN A 242 1.18 14.09 3.95
C ASN A 242 1.04 14.42 5.44
N ASN A 243 0.11 13.79 6.14
CA ASN A 243 -0.15 14.02 7.57
C ASN A 243 0.66 13.10 8.48
N TYR A 244 1.48 12.21 7.94
CA TYR A 244 2.40 11.33 8.66
C TYR A 244 3.77 11.97 8.78
#